data_89777f427071ecf2080f8b89d9692b58
#
_entry.id   89777f427071ecf2080f8b89d9692b58
#
_cell.length_a   1.000
_cell.length_b   1.000
_cell.length_c   1.000
_cell.angle_alpha   90.00
_cell.angle_beta   90.00
_cell.angle_gamma   90.00
#
_symmetry.space_group_name_H-M   'P 1'
#
loop_
_entity.id
_entity.type
_entity.pdbx_description
1 polymer ?
#
loop_
_entity_poly.entity_id
_entity_poly.type
_entity_poly.pdbx_seq_one_letter_code
_entity_poly.pdbx_strand_id
1 'polypeptide(L)'
;MLGRGGRWLQRAGGAAPAPHGAQLSFDGAVLRLKSGWELARGLLVLRLCGLPGLVRRAPTLLSVSRRLLGHRLWGSLLRASFYGQFVAGQTPPEVGVTVQRLRALGLRPLLAVPIEEDVGQDKEGEGWYEGNRGAVLGCVGLSAQGGSQPMMQLKVTALMSARLCRTVSLRLGEPGGLSEFSMDRVMAVMGGEDCLVRLGADAALAERRGFCFGVKLVRGAYLEQERRLARERGYPDPLHPTWEATNHSYQHCLDLLLELVARDGQQCQLIVASHNETSVSHAIRRMEELGIAKDGGAVCFGQLLGMCDHVSLALGQAGYAIYKSIPYGAVEDVLPYLVRRAQENQSVLQGIRKERDLLRRELWRRLLRRP
;
A
#
# COMPACT_ATOMS: atom_id res chain seq x y z
N MET A 1 -0.63 27.53 34.68
CA MET A 1 0.75 27.65 34.17
C MET A 1 0.76 27.17 32.74
N LEU A 2 0.60 28.13 31.86
CA LEU A 2 0.59 27.96 30.40
C LEU A 2 2.01 28.22 29.87
N GLY A 3 2.45 27.44 28.87
CA GLY A 3 3.54 27.89 28.05
C GLY A 3 4.68 26.91 27.89
N ARG A 4 4.68 26.18 26.78
CA ARG A 4 5.85 25.79 25.94
C ARG A 4 5.42 24.86 24.80
N GLY A 5 4.60 25.38 23.86
CA GLY A 5 4.13 24.63 22.70
C GLY A 5 4.08 25.47 21.41
N GLY A 6 5.05 26.33 21.17
CA GLY A 6 4.90 27.27 20.07
C GLY A 6 6.20 27.68 19.40
N ARG A 7 7.05 26.72 18.92
CA ARG A 7 8.27 27.12 18.16
C ARG A 7 8.74 26.14 17.09
N TRP A 8 7.88 25.30 16.54
CA TRP A 8 8.31 24.32 15.50
C TRP A 8 7.70 24.58 14.10
N LEU A 9 6.88 25.63 13.92
CA LEU A 9 6.17 25.89 12.66
C LEU A 9 6.84 26.91 11.72
N GLN A 10 8.07 27.36 11.96
CA GLN A 10 8.69 28.43 11.18
C GLN A 10 9.97 28.06 10.44
N ARG A 11 10.17 26.77 10.05
CA ARG A 11 11.26 26.39 9.12
C ARG A 11 10.81 25.40 8.05
N ALA A 12 9.64 25.58 7.46
CA ALA A 12 9.34 25.03 6.14
C ALA A 12 9.66 26.10 5.09
N GLY A 13 10.93 26.41 4.94
CA GLY A 13 11.42 27.15 3.78
C GLY A 13 11.17 26.30 2.55
N GLY A 14 10.40 26.82 1.59
CA GLY A 14 10.14 26.16 0.31
C GLY A 14 11.44 25.73 -0.34
N ALA A 15 11.65 24.44 -0.46
CA ALA A 15 12.72 23.90 -1.26
C ALA A 15 12.43 24.25 -2.71
N ALA A 16 13.37 24.94 -3.35
CA ALA A 16 13.30 25.22 -4.78
C ALA A 16 13.12 23.89 -5.55
N PRO A 17 12.33 23.86 -6.64
CA PRO A 17 12.19 22.66 -7.45
C PRO A 17 13.56 22.22 -7.94
N ALA A 18 13.86 20.92 -7.79
CA ALA A 18 15.10 20.35 -8.28
C ALA A 18 15.22 20.57 -9.81
N PRO A 19 16.44 20.84 -10.32
CA PRO A 19 16.63 21.08 -11.74
C PRO A 19 16.21 19.84 -12.55
N HIS A 20 15.57 20.07 -13.70
CA HIS A 20 15.21 19.03 -14.66
C HIS A 20 16.46 18.24 -15.05
N GLY A 21 16.47 16.92 -14.80
CA GLY A 21 17.55 16.01 -15.20
C GLY A 21 18.34 15.35 -14.07
N ALA A 22 18.15 15.72 -12.79
CA ALA A 22 18.78 14.98 -11.68
C ALA A 22 18.02 13.70 -11.40
N GLN A 23 18.65 12.56 -11.67
CA GLN A 23 18.11 11.24 -11.33
C GLN A 23 17.75 11.21 -9.83
N LEU A 24 16.48 10.89 -9.51
CA LEU A 24 15.99 10.84 -8.14
C LEU A 24 16.78 9.80 -7.33
N SER A 25 17.40 10.24 -6.23
CA SER A 25 18.22 9.36 -5.38
C SER A 25 17.42 8.81 -4.20
N PHE A 26 17.54 7.51 -3.95
CA PHE A 26 16.97 6.79 -2.81
C PHE A 26 18.06 6.42 -1.78
N ASP A 27 19.02 7.30 -1.56
CA ASP A 27 20.16 7.12 -0.64
C ASP A 27 19.83 7.31 0.85
N GLY A 28 18.59 7.73 1.14
CA GLY A 28 18.09 7.93 2.49
C GLY A 28 18.35 9.32 3.08
N ALA A 29 18.90 10.28 2.34
CA ALA A 29 19.09 11.65 2.80
C ALA A 29 17.78 12.30 3.30
N VAL A 30 16.65 11.92 2.72
CA VAL A 30 15.31 12.37 3.12
C VAL A 30 14.85 11.88 4.48
N LEU A 31 15.51 10.86 5.06
CA LEU A 31 15.16 10.33 6.39
C LEU A 31 15.46 11.35 7.52
N ARG A 32 16.23 12.38 7.23
CA ARG A 32 16.40 13.54 8.15
C ARG A 32 15.10 14.27 8.48
N LEU A 33 14.04 14.12 7.65
CA LEU A 33 12.71 14.67 7.90
C LEU A 33 11.95 13.92 9.02
N LYS A 34 12.39 12.72 9.39
CA LYS A 34 11.80 11.92 10.48
C LYS A 34 12.41 12.31 11.83
N SER A 35 11.65 12.17 12.89
CA SER A 35 12.17 12.35 14.26
C SER A 35 13.09 11.20 14.66
N GLY A 36 13.96 11.41 15.68
CA GLY A 36 14.82 10.35 16.22
C GLY A 36 14.02 9.13 16.72
N TRP A 37 12.86 9.38 17.33
CA TRP A 37 11.97 8.33 17.81
C TRP A 37 11.41 7.49 16.65
N GLU A 38 11.01 8.12 15.56
CA GLU A 38 10.49 7.41 14.40
C GLU A 38 11.55 6.55 13.71
N LEU A 39 12.79 7.04 13.66
CA LEU A 39 13.91 6.26 13.13
C LEU A 39 14.19 5.04 14.02
N ALA A 40 14.23 5.22 15.34
CA ALA A 40 14.47 4.13 16.29
C ALA A 40 13.33 3.09 16.27
N ARG A 41 12.08 3.55 16.28
CA ARG A 41 10.90 2.67 16.16
C ARG A 41 10.90 1.92 14.84
N GLY A 42 11.12 2.61 13.73
CA GLY A 42 11.17 1.99 12.40
C GLY A 42 12.27 0.92 12.32
N LEU A 43 13.48 1.23 12.81
CA LEU A 43 14.59 0.28 12.85
C LEU A 43 14.26 -0.97 13.68
N LEU A 44 13.69 -0.81 14.87
CA LEU A 44 13.28 -1.92 15.74
C LEU A 44 12.21 -2.79 15.05
N VAL A 45 11.13 -2.16 14.59
CA VAL A 45 9.99 -2.87 14.03
C VAL A 45 10.37 -3.60 12.74
N LEU A 46 11.09 -2.95 11.81
CA LEU A 46 11.54 -3.58 10.57
C LEU A 46 12.57 -4.70 10.83
N ARG A 47 13.35 -4.60 11.91
CA ARG A 47 14.24 -5.69 12.33
C ARG A 47 13.46 -6.89 12.80
N LEU A 48 12.41 -6.70 13.60
CA LEU A 48 11.54 -7.78 14.08
C LEU A 48 10.74 -8.42 12.92
N CYS A 49 10.19 -7.61 12.01
CA CYS A 49 9.51 -8.10 10.80
C CYS A 49 10.46 -8.89 9.89
N GLY A 50 11.75 -8.63 9.93
CA GLY A 50 12.77 -9.36 9.17
C GLY A 50 13.14 -10.73 9.73
N LEU A 51 12.51 -11.19 10.84
CA LEU A 51 12.75 -12.48 11.45
C LEU A 51 11.62 -13.47 11.09
N PRO A 52 11.82 -14.40 10.13
CA PRO A 52 10.75 -15.27 9.63
C PRO A 52 10.09 -16.13 10.72
N GLY A 53 10.88 -16.63 11.69
CA GLY A 53 10.37 -17.41 12.81
C GLY A 53 9.43 -16.62 13.73
N LEU A 54 9.71 -15.31 13.93
CA LEU A 54 8.87 -14.42 14.72
C LEU A 54 7.55 -14.13 14.00
N VAL A 55 7.63 -13.81 12.71
CA VAL A 55 6.45 -13.45 11.90
C VAL A 55 5.51 -14.65 11.74
N ARG A 56 6.04 -15.84 11.50
CA ARG A 56 5.21 -17.08 11.43
C ARG A 56 4.48 -17.36 12.74
N ARG A 57 5.11 -17.11 13.89
CA ARG A 57 4.53 -17.34 15.22
C ARG A 57 3.84 -16.12 15.80
N ALA A 58 3.72 -15.03 15.05
CA ALA A 58 3.17 -13.77 15.53
C ALA A 58 1.78 -13.92 16.20
N PRO A 59 0.80 -14.65 15.64
CA PRO A 59 -0.51 -14.82 16.30
C PRO A 59 -0.39 -15.42 17.71
N THR A 60 0.39 -16.47 17.85
CA THR A 60 0.63 -17.15 19.15
C THR A 60 1.36 -16.24 20.13
N LEU A 61 2.42 -15.57 19.67
CA LEU A 61 3.22 -14.66 20.51
C LEU A 61 2.40 -13.47 21.00
N LEU A 62 1.54 -12.92 20.14
CA LEU A 62 0.63 -11.82 20.50
C LEU A 62 -0.42 -12.26 21.52
N SER A 63 -0.98 -13.45 21.37
CA SER A 63 -1.93 -14.03 22.33
C SER A 63 -1.28 -14.27 23.70
N VAL A 64 -0.09 -14.92 23.71
CA VAL A 64 0.66 -15.18 24.95
C VAL A 64 1.08 -13.88 25.63
N SER A 65 1.65 -12.93 24.89
CA SER A 65 2.09 -11.65 25.44
C SER A 65 0.91 -10.85 26.02
N ARG A 66 -0.29 -10.90 25.39
CA ARG A 66 -1.50 -10.28 25.94
C ARG A 66 -1.93 -10.87 27.28
N ARG A 67 -1.83 -12.20 27.43
CA ARG A 67 -2.13 -12.90 28.69
C ARG A 67 -1.15 -12.53 29.80
N LEU A 68 0.14 -12.43 29.48
CA LEU A 68 1.21 -12.16 30.45
C LEU A 68 1.24 -10.69 30.90
N LEU A 69 1.08 -9.75 29.98
CA LEU A 69 1.24 -8.31 30.23
C LEU A 69 -0.09 -7.62 30.61
N GLY A 70 -1.21 -8.28 30.37
CA GLY A 70 -2.54 -7.67 30.49
C GLY A 70 -2.83 -6.65 29.40
N HIS A 71 -4.10 -6.32 29.22
CA HIS A 71 -4.59 -5.52 28.11
C HIS A 71 -3.93 -4.13 28.02
N ARG A 72 -3.78 -3.42 29.14
CA ARG A 72 -3.28 -2.04 29.14
C ARG A 72 -1.80 -1.93 28.75
N LEU A 73 -0.94 -2.72 29.38
CA LEU A 73 0.50 -2.69 29.09
C LEU A 73 0.79 -3.22 27.69
N TRP A 74 0.15 -4.33 27.30
CA TRP A 74 0.25 -4.89 25.97
C TRP A 74 -0.17 -3.90 24.88
N GLY A 75 -1.32 -3.23 25.05
CA GLY A 75 -1.77 -2.21 24.10
C GLY A 75 -0.81 -1.03 23.99
N SER A 76 -0.24 -0.57 25.13
CA SER A 76 0.74 0.52 25.13
C SER A 76 2.03 0.16 24.40
N LEU A 77 2.54 -1.06 24.59
CA LEU A 77 3.73 -1.56 23.90
C LEU A 77 3.51 -1.68 22.39
N LEU A 78 2.33 -2.18 21.96
CA LEU A 78 2.00 -2.24 20.55
C LEU A 78 1.86 -0.85 19.94
N ARG A 79 1.22 0.10 20.62
CA ARG A 79 1.12 1.49 20.17
C ARG A 79 2.49 2.16 20.03
N ALA A 80 3.40 1.89 20.93
CA ALA A 80 4.77 2.40 20.86
C ALA A 80 5.63 1.73 19.77
N SER A 81 5.23 0.57 19.27
CA SER A 81 5.99 -0.24 18.31
C SER A 81 5.24 -0.44 16.98
N PHE A 82 4.71 -1.64 16.75
CA PHE A 82 4.10 -2.05 15.49
C PHE A 82 2.91 -1.18 15.07
N TYR A 83 1.99 -0.92 16.00
CA TYR A 83 0.82 -0.10 15.72
C TYR A 83 1.24 1.32 15.32
N GLY A 84 2.08 1.97 16.12
CA GLY A 84 2.55 3.32 15.81
C GLY A 84 3.38 3.41 14.53
N GLN A 85 3.97 2.31 14.06
CA GLN A 85 4.73 2.26 12.79
C GLN A 85 3.81 2.18 11.57
N PHE A 86 2.73 1.41 11.62
CA PHE A 86 1.96 1.02 10.45
C PHE A 86 0.51 1.54 10.43
N VAL A 87 0.01 2.13 11.53
CA VAL A 87 -1.39 2.54 11.69
C VAL A 87 -1.48 4.04 11.91
N ALA A 88 -2.48 4.66 11.28
CA ALA A 88 -2.67 6.11 11.35
C ALA A 88 -3.16 6.60 12.71
N GLY A 89 -3.92 5.79 13.43
CA GLY A 89 -4.54 6.12 14.71
C GLY A 89 -5.80 5.30 14.93
N GLN A 90 -6.35 5.38 16.13
CA GLN A 90 -7.58 4.70 16.51
C GLN A 90 -8.80 5.60 16.31
N THR A 91 -8.68 6.87 16.62
CA THR A 91 -9.77 7.84 16.59
C THR A 91 -9.61 8.82 15.42
N PRO A 92 -10.71 9.42 14.93
CA PRO A 92 -10.64 10.44 13.88
C PRO A 92 -9.64 11.57 14.14
N PRO A 93 -9.53 12.15 15.37
CA PRO A 93 -8.50 13.15 15.66
C PRO A 93 -7.06 12.62 15.48
N GLU A 94 -6.76 11.40 15.96
CA GLU A 94 -5.44 10.79 15.78
C GLU A 94 -5.11 10.57 14.30
N VAL A 95 -6.08 10.09 13.53
CA VAL A 95 -5.97 9.93 12.07
C VAL A 95 -5.70 11.29 11.41
N GLY A 96 -6.42 12.33 11.81
CA GLY A 96 -6.23 13.70 11.32
C GLY A 96 -4.81 14.21 11.54
N VAL A 97 -4.22 13.98 12.72
CA VAL A 97 -2.81 14.34 13.00
C VAL A 97 -1.86 13.61 12.04
N THR A 98 -2.06 12.32 11.82
CA THR A 98 -1.23 11.53 10.90
C THR A 98 -1.37 12.01 9.46
N VAL A 99 -2.60 12.29 9.01
CA VAL A 99 -2.89 12.84 7.68
C VAL A 99 -2.18 14.18 7.47
N GLN A 100 -2.30 15.11 8.42
CA GLN A 100 -1.63 16.42 8.34
C GLN A 100 -0.12 16.28 8.27
N ARG A 101 0.45 15.35 9.06
CA ARG A 101 1.88 15.08 9.06
C ARG A 101 2.35 14.53 7.71
N LEU A 102 1.65 13.56 7.13
CA LEU A 102 1.98 13.00 5.81
C LEU A 102 1.98 14.11 4.75
N ARG A 103 0.97 14.95 4.76
CA ARG A 103 0.86 16.09 3.82
C ARG A 103 2.00 17.09 3.98
N ALA A 104 2.40 17.41 5.20
CA ALA A 104 3.56 18.26 5.46
C ALA A 104 4.88 17.68 4.93
N LEU A 105 4.94 16.35 4.75
CA LEU A 105 6.07 15.64 4.17
C LEU A 105 5.96 15.47 2.63
N GLY A 106 4.92 16.01 1.99
CA GLY A 106 4.66 15.86 0.56
C GLY A 106 4.00 14.52 0.19
N LEU A 107 3.49 13.77 1.18
CA LEU A 107 2.84 12.48 0.98
C LEU A 107 1.32 12.63 1.03
N ARG A 108 0.61 11.89 0.18
CA ARG A 108 -0.86 11.86 0.15
C ARG A 108 -1.40 10.67 0.96
N PRO A 109 -2.42 10.86 1.80
CA PRO A 109 -3.04 9.76 2.52
C PRO A 109 -3.98 8.96 1.60
N LEU A 110 -3.92 7.63 1.69
CA LEU A 110 -4.88 6.69 1.11
C LEU A 110 -5.47 5.88 2.26
N LEU A 111 -6.59 6.33 2.80
CA LEU A 111 -7.24 5.68 3.93
C LEU A 111 -7.75 4.29 3.54
N ALA A 112 -7.52 3.33 4.43
CA ALA A 112 -7.97 1.95 4.26
C ALA A 112 -8.65 1.48 5.54
N VAL A 113 -9.90 1.06 5.43
CA VAL A 113 -10.57 0.34 6.52
C VAL A 113 -9.99 -1.07 6.58
N PRO A 114 -9.44 -1.51 7.73
CA PRO A 114 -8.79 -2.83 7.86
C PRO A 114 -9.82 -3.96 8.02
N ILE A 115 -10.95 -3.85 7.32
CA ILE A 115 -11.95 -4.91 7.26
C ILE A 115 -11.43 -5.96 6.31
N GLU A 116 -11.24 -7.18 6.81
CA GLU A 116 -10.84 -8.32 6.00
C GLU A 116 -11.77 -9.49 6.29
N GLU A 117 -12.35 -10.01 5.22
CA GLU A 117 -12.97 -11.33 5.24
C GLU A 117 -11.82 -12.35 5.26
N ASP A 118 -11.73 -13.15 6.31
CA ASP A 118 -10.85 -14.32 6.28
C ASP A 118 -11.44 -15.30 5.28
N VAL A 119 -10.71 -15.58 4.20
CA VAL A 119 -11.10 -16.57 3.19
C VAL A 119 -11.30 -17.90 3.90
N GLY A 120 -12.55 -18.32 4.10
CA GLY A 120 -12.94 -19.54 4.82
C GLY A 120 -13.67 -19.32 6.15
N GLN A 121 -13.83 -18.11 6.63
CA GLN A 121 -14.81 -17.77 7.66
C GLN A 121 -15.89 -16.92 6.99
N ASP A 122 -16.96 -17.56 6.56
CA ASP A 122 -18.18 -16.87 6.17
C ASP A 122 -18.72 -16.17 7.43
N LYS A 123 -18.28 -14.96 7.67
CA LYS A 123 -18.95 -14.04 8.58
C LYS A 123 -20.23 -13.60 7.86
N GLU A 124 -21.16 -14.52 7.79
CA GLU A 124 -22.46 -14.29 7.16
C GLU A 124 -23.38 -13.61 8.17
N GLY A 125 -23.96 -12.50 7.75
CA GLY A 125 -25.01 -11.80 8.45
C GLY A 125 -25.12 -10.37 7.99
N GLU A 126 -26.34 -9.93 7.71
CA GLU A 126 -26.64 -8.56 7.27
C GLU A 126 -26.06 -7.51 8.23
N GLY A 127 -26.08 -7.79 9.54
CA GLY A 127 -25.52 -6.92 10.57
C GLY A 127 -24.00 -6.70 10.45
N TRP A 128 -23.24 -7.69 9.95
CA TRP A 128 -21.80 -7.52 9.69
C TRP A 128 -21.54 -6.56 8.51
N TYR A 129 -22.27 -6.73 7.41
CA TYR A 129 -22.16 -5.85 6.24
C TYR A 129 -22.64 -4.43 6.55
N GLU A 130 -23.69 -4.27 7.35
CA GLU A 130 -24.18 -2.97 7.76
C GLU A 130 -23.19 -2.22 8.67
N GLY A 131 -22.55 -2.93 9.61
CA GLY A 131 -21.46 -2.39 10.41
C GLY A 131 -20.26 -1.94 9.54
N ASN A 132 -19.90 -2.74 8.54
CA ASN A 132 -18.85 -2.41 7.59
C ASN A 132 -19.23 -1.21 6.71
N ARG A 133 -20.50 -1.12 6.28
CA ARG A 133 -21.01 0.04 5.54
C ARG A 133 -20.80 1.32 6.33
N GLY A 134 -21.13 1.31 7.63
CA GLY A 134 -20.91 2.44 8.53
C GLY A 134 -19.44 2.83 8.62
N ALA A 135 -18.54 1.86 8.78
CA ALA A 135 -17.09 2.08 8.81
C ALA A 135 -16.55 2.65 7.49
N VAL A 136 -17.02 2.15 6.34
CA VAL A 136 -16.66 2.66 5.02
C VAL A 136 -17.14 4.09 4.81
N LEU A 137 -18.39 4.42 5.18
CA LEU A 137 -18.91 5.79 5.11
C LEU A 137 -18.13 6.75 6.00
N GLY A 138 -17.75 6.32 7.22
CA GLY A 138 -16.86 7.07 8.08
C GLY A 138 -15.50 7.32 7.43
N CYS A 139 -14.96 6.32 6.70
CA CYS A 139 -13.70 6.45 5.95
C CYS A 139 -13.82 7.46 4.80
N VAL A 140 -14.95 7.50 4.09
CA VAL A 140 -15.22 8.53 3.05
C VAL A 140 -15.14 9.93 3.66
N GLY A 141 -15.83 10.15 4.79
CA GLY A 141 -15.81 11.44 5.49
C GLY A 141 -14.42 11.87 5.96
N LEU A 142 -13.63 10.93 6.50
CA LEU A 142 -12.23 11.18 6.89
C LEU A 142 -11.34 11.46 5.67
N SER A 143 -11.53 10.73 4.57
CA SER A 143 -10.75 10.90 3.34
C SER A 143 -10.98 12.26 2.69
N ALA A 144 -12.21 12.80 2.75
CA ALA A 144 -12.54 14.11 2.22
C ALA A 144 -11.69 15.24 2.86
N GLN A 145 -11.18 15.03 4.07
CA GLN A 145 -10.26 15.95 4.74
C GLN A 145 -8.82 15.83 4.19
N GLY A 146 -8.56 14.87 3.31
CA GLY A 146 -7.23 14.48 2.80
C GLY A 146 -6.61 15.44 1.77
N GLY A 147 -7.24 16.55 1.38
CA GLY A 147 -6.69 17.54 0.45
C GLY A 147 -7.39 17.60 -0.91
N SER A 148 -6.71 18.10 -1.93
CA SER A 148 -7.28 18.36 -3.25
C SER A 148 -7.62 17.11 -4.07
N GLN A 149 -7.00 15.97 -3.75
CA GLN A 149 -7.24 14.67 -4.42
C GLN A 149 -7.39 13.58 -3.36
N PRO A 150 -8.51 13.58 -2.62
CA PRO A 150 -8.73 12.59 -1.58
C PRO A 150 -8.93 11.19 -2.20
N MET A 151 -8.26 10.20 -1.62
CA MET A 151 -8.44 8.80 -2.02
C MET A 151 -8.67 7.92 -0.80
N MET A 152 -9.52 6.91 -0.95
CA MET A 152 -9.66 5.83 0.01
C MET A 152 -9.64 4.47 -0.69
N GLN A 153 -9.32 3.45 0.06
CA GLN A 153 -9.33 2.08 -0.43
C GLN A 153 -10.65 1.41 -0.04
N LEU A 154 -11.49 1.12 -1.02
CA LEU A 154 -12.72 0.35 -0.83
C LEU A 154 -12.45 -1.13 -1.16
N LYS A 155 -12.85 -2.03 -0.29
CA LYS A 155 -12.91 -3.47 -0.55
C LYS A 155 -14.36 -3.88 -0.74
N VAL A 156 -14.72 -4.33 -1.93
CA VAL A 156 -16.10 -4.73 -2.26
C VAL A 156 -16.55 -5.90 -1.37
N THR A 157 -15.64 -6.83 -1.05
CA THR A 157 -15.93 -7.96 -0.15
C THR A 157 -16.23 -7.55 1.29
N ALA A 158 -15.93 -6.32 1.70
CA ALA A 158 -16.38 -5.79 2.98
C ALA A 158 -17.88 -5.43 2.99
N LEU A 159 -18.50 -5.25 1.82
CA LEU A 159 -19.89 -4.82 1.65
C LEU A 159 -20.81 -5.93 1.13
N MET A 160 -20.23 -6.97 0.50
CA MET A 160 -20.98 -8.14 0.01
C MET A 160 -20.10 -9.37 0.01
N SER A 161 -20.71 -10.55 0.14
CA SER A 161 -19.93 -11.81 0.19
C SER A 161 -19.20 -12.09 -1.14
N ALA A 162 -18.05 -12.74 -1.05
CA ALA A 162 -17.31 -13.19 -2.23
C ALA A 162 -18.17 -14.13 -3.11
N ARG A 163 -19.06 -14.92 -2.50
CA ARG A 163 -20.04 -15.76 -3.20
C ARG A 163 -21.03 -14.92 -4.01
N LEU A 164 -21.55 -13.83 -3.42
CA LEU A 164 -22.44 -12.92 -4.13
C LEU A 164 -21.74 -12.22 -5.28
N CYS A 165 -20.51 -11.73 -5.07
CA CYS A 165 -19.68 -11.16 -6.12
C CYS A 165 -19.52 -12.13 -7.30
N ARG A 166 -19.24 -13.42 -7.01
CA ARG A 166 -19.12 -14.47 -8.03
C ARG A 166 -20.46 -14.70 -8.75
N THR A 167 -21.58 -14.78 -8.01
CA THR A 167 -22.91 -14.96 -8.63
C THR A 167 -23.26 -13.80 -9.54
N VAL A 168 -23.01 -12.55 -9.13
CA VAL A 168 -23.21 -11.36 -9.95
C VAL A 168 -22.34 -11.41 -11.20
N SER A 169 -21.06 -11.79 -11.06
CA SER A 169 -20.13 -11.93 -12.20
C SER A 169 -20.61 -12.97 -13.20
N LEU A 170 -21.09 -14.13 -12.72
CA LEU A 170 -21.64 -15.19 -13.60
C LEU A 170 -22.92 -14.72 -14.33
N ARG A 171 -23.83 -14.04 -13.62
CA ARG A 171 -25.06 -13.47 -14.21
C ARG A 171 -24.76 -12.41 -15.27
N LEU A 172 -23.78 -11.56 -15.01
CA LEU A 172 -23.31 -10.56 -15.99
C LEU A 172 -22.61 -11.21 -17.19
N GLY A 173 -22.16 -12.47 -17.05
CA GLY A 173 -21.53 -13.29 -18.11
C GLY A 173 -22.51 -14.04 -19.01
N GLU A 174 -23.83 -14.06 -18.70
CA GLU A 174 -24.85 -14.71 -19.54
C GLU A 174 -25.08 -13.93 -20.86
N PRO A 175 -25.60 -14.58 -21.92
CA PRO A 175 -25.90 -13.91 -23.17
C PRO A 175 -26.80 -12.69 -22.97
N GLY A 176 -26.29 -11.50 -23.28
CA GLY A 176 -26.94 -10.20 -22.96
C GLY A 176 -26.42 -9.50 -21.72
N GLY A 177 -25.59 -10.14 -20.89
CA GLY A 177 -24.84 -9.55 -19.80
C GLY A 177 -23.43 -9.07 -20.21
N LEU A 178 -22.64 -8.64 -19.21
CA LEU A 178 -21.22 -8.30 -19.41
C LEU A 178 -20.35 -9.59 -19.42
N SER A 179 -20.51 -10.43 -20.45
CA SER A 179 -19.92 -11.77 -20.58
C SER A 179 -18.40 -11.84 -20.50
N GLU A 180 -17.73 -10.70 -20.56
CA GLU A 180 -16.28 -10.62 -20.63
C GLU A 180 -15.62 -10.38 -19.25
N PHE A 181 -16.43 -10.13 -18.19
CA PHE A 181 -15.94 -9.91 -16.80
C PHE A 181 -16.20 -11.12 -15.88
N SER A 182 -15.66 -12.29 -16.22
CA SER A 182 -15.73 -13.45 -15.34
C SER A 182 -14.56 -13.45 -14.34
N MET A 183 -14.86 -13.50 -13.04
CA MET A 183 -13.83 -13.68 -11.98
C MET A 183 -13.02 -14.96 -12.17
N ASP A 184 -13.61 -16.02 -12.73
CA ASP A 184 -12.91 -17.27 -13.03
C ASP A 184 -11.90 -17.08 -14.16
N ARG A 185 -12.17 -16.19 -15.14
CA ARG A 185 -11.18 -15.76 -16.14
C ARG A 185 -10.09 -14.87 -15.53
N VAL A 186 -10.42 -13.97 -14.61
CA VAL A 186 -9.42 -13.16 -13.89
C VAL A 186 -8.49 -14.05 -13.06
N MET A 187 -9.01 -15.10 -12.44
CA MET A 187 -8.21 -16.06 -11.66
C MET A 187 -7.38 -17.01 -12.52
N ALA A 188 -7.85 -17.38 -13.71
CA ALA A 188 -7.13 -18.29 -14.63
C ALA A 188 -5.94 -17.62 -15.34
N VAL A 189 -5.85 -16.29 -15.34
CA VAL A 189 -4.93 -15.50 -16.19
C VAL A 189 -3.83 -14.80 -15.39
N MET A 190 -3.69 -15.04 -14.08
CA MET A 190 -2.69 -14.36 -13.24
C MET A 190 -1.26 -14.93 -13.37
N GLY A 191 -0.97 -15.82 -14.30
CA GLY A 191 0.34 -16.43 -14.56
C GLY A 191 0.97 -16.01 -15.88
N GLY A 192 2.06 -15.28 -15.85
CA GLY A 192 2.96 -15.11 -16.97
C GLY A 192 2.53 -14.10 -18.05
N GLU A 193 2.77 -14.43 -19.30
CA GLU A 193 2.46 -13.61 -20.48
C GLU A 193 0.98 -13.24 -20.58
N ASP A 194 0.11 -14.05 -20.00
CA ASP A 194 -1.33 -13.85 -19.98
C ASP A 194 -1.76 -12.57 -19.25
N CYS A 195 -0.99 -12.09 -18.25
CA CYS A 195 -1.31 -10.87 -17.53
C CYS A 195 -1.25 -9.63 -18.44
N LEU A 196 -0.28 -9.56 -19.31
CA LEU A 196 -0.12 -8.46 -20.28
C LEU A 196 -1.25 -8.48 -21.34
N VAL A 197 -1.58 -9.66 -21.86
CA VAL A 197 -2.67 -9.88 -22.81
C VAL A 197 -4.01 -9.47 -22.16
N ARG A 198 -4.23 -9.88 -20.93
CA ARG A 198 -5.45 -9.54 -20.18
C ARG A 198 -5.59 -8.04 -19.95
N LEU A 199 -4.54 -7.36 -19.52
CA LEU A 199 -4.56 -5.90 -19.33
C LEU A 199 -4.90 -5.18 -20.64
N GLY A 200 -4.33 -5.62 -21.76
CA GLY A 200 -4.63 -5.07 -23.08
C GLY A 200 -6.10 -5.28 -23.48
N ALA A 201 -6.64 -6.47 -23.23
CA ALA A 201 -8.04 -6.79 -23.53
C ALA A 201 -9.02 -5.96 -22.66
N ASP A 202 -8.74 -5.83 -21.35
CA ASP A 202 -9.56 -5.04 -20.43
C ASP A 202 -9.52 -3.54 -20.76
N ALA A 203 -8.35 -3.00 -21.13
CA ALA A 203 -8.21 -1.64 -21.60
C ALA A 203 -9.00 -1.39 -22.90
N ALA A 204 -8.90 -2.29 -23.88
CA ALA A 204 -9.66 -2.20 -25.12
C ALA A 204 -11.17 -2.30 -24.88
N LEU A 205 -11.60 -3.12 -23.91
CA LEU A 205 -13.00 -3.19 -23.52
C LEU A 205 -13.49 -1.87 -22.91
N ALA A 206 -12.72 -1.27 -22.01
CA ALA A 206 -13.03 0.02 -21.40
C ALA A 206 -13.17 1.12 -22.45
N GLU A 207 -12.24 1.17 -23.42
CA GLU A 207 -12.29 2.09 -24.55
C GLU A 207 -13.56 1.91 -25.39
N ARG A 208 -13.89 0.67 -25.79
CA ARG A 208 -15.13 0.37 -26.53
C ARG A 208 -16.41 0.72 -25.78
N ARG A 209 -16.39 0.62 -24.45
CA ARG A 209 -17.55 0.90 -23.57
C ARG A 209 -17.59 2.32 -23.06
N GLY A 210 -16.57 3.14 -23.31
CA GLY A 210 -16.51 4.55 -22.93
C GLY A 210 -16.37 4.80 -21.43
N PHE A 211 -15.67 3.92 -20.66
CA PHE A 211 -15.38 4.15 -19.25
C PHE A 211 -13.87 4.18 -18.98
N CYS A 212 -13.47 4.89 -17.92
CA CYS A 212 -12.08 4.99 -17.51
C CYS A 212 -11.58 3.66 -16.93
N PHE A 213 -10.48 3.14 -17.47
CA PHE A 213 -9.80 1.95 -16.98
C PHE A 213 -8.83 2.29 -15.84
N GLY A 214 -9.21 1.99 -14.60
CA GLY A 214 -8.37 2.21 -13.43
C GLY A 214 -7.63 0.95 -13.00
N VAL A 215 -6.29 1.01 -12.91
CA VAL A 215 -5.45 -0.12 -12.52
C VAL A 215 -4.60 0.19 -11.32
N LYS A 216 -4.61 -0.68 -10.32
CA LYS A 216 -3.59 -0.74 -9.27
C LYS A 216 -2.65 -1.90 -9.55
N LEU A 217 -1.52 -1.60 -10.17
CA LEU A 217 -0.51 -2.59 -10.50
C LEU A 217 0.32 -2.94 -9.26
N VAL A 218 0.14 -4.16 -8.75
CA VAL A 218 0.79 -4.67 -7.53
C VAL A 218 1.81 -5.74 -7.90
N ARG A 219 2.97 -5.74 -7.24
CA ARG A 219 4.05 -6.68 -7.49
C ARG A 219 4.13 -7.74 -6.41
N GLY A 220 4.03 -9.03 -6.81
CA GLY A 220 4.26 -10.17 -5.92
C GLY A 220 3.19 -10.37 -4.85
N ALA A 221 1.95 -9.92 -5.07
CA ALA A 221 0.83 -10.14 -4.16
C ALA A 221 0.31 -11.59 -4.24
N TYR A 222 -0.27 -12.09 -3.14
CA TYR A 222 -0.98 -13.37 -3.02
C TYR A 222 -0.15 -14.65 -3.32
N LEU A 223 1.17 -14.58 -3.36
CA LEU A 223 2.07 -15.68 -3.74
C LEU A 223 1.77 -16.99 -3.02
N GLU A 224 1.70 -16.99 -1.70
CA GLU A 224 1.43 -18.21 -0.92
C GLU A 224 0.01 -18.73 -1.10
N GLN A 225 -0.96 -17.84 -1.26
CA GLN A 225 -2.36 -18.19 -1.48
C GLN A 225 -2.56 -18.85 -2.84
N GLU A 226 -2.01 -18.26 -3.90
CA GLU A 226 -2.13 -18.79 -5.26
C GLU A 226 -1.46 -20.17 -5.38
N ARG A 227 -0.27 -20.36 -4.81
CA ARG A 227 0.37 -21.67 -4.77
C ARG A 227 -0.44 -22.72 -4.03
N ARG A 228 -1.08 -22.34 -2.93
CA ARG A 228 -1.95 -23.23 -2.18
C ARG A 228 -3.16 -23.61 -3.01
N LEU A 229 -3.85 -22.65 -3.60
CA LEU A 229 -5.02 -22.88 -4.44
C LEU A 229 -4.71 -23.74 -5.66
N ALA A 230 -3.59 -23.52 -6.33
CA ALA A 230 -3.15 -24.33 -7.45
C ALA A 230 -3.00 -25.80 -7.05
N ARG A 231 -2.34 -26.06 -5.90
CA ARG A 231 -2.18 -27.42 -5.36
C ARG A 231 -3.51 -28.05 -4.96
N GLU A 232 -4.38 -27.30 -4.27
CA GLU A 232 -5.68 -27.80 -3.79
C GLU A 232 -6.65 -28.11 -4.94
N ARG A 233 -6.59 -27.35 -6.03
CA ARG A 233 -7.50 -27.45 -7.17
C ARG A 233 -6.92 -28.17 -8.39
N GLY A 234 -5.65 -28.57 -8.35
CA GLY A 234 -5.00 -29.35 -9.40
C GLY A 234 -4.74 -28.60 -10.71
N TYR A 235 -4.58 -27.27 -10.68
CA TYR A 235 -4.17 -26.50 -11.87
C TYR A 235 -2.69 -26.10 -11.79
N PRO A 236 -2.04 -25.76 -12.92
CA PRO A 236 -0.64 -25.35 -12.95
C PRO A 236 -0.40 -24.13 -12.03
N ASP A 237 0.77 -24.09 -11.36
CA ASP A 237 1.17 -22.95 -10.54
C ASP A 237 1.17 -21.66 -11.38
N PRO A 238 0.33 -20.66 -11.09
CA PRO A 238 0.21 -19.45 -11.88
C PRO A 238 1.34 -18.46 -11.65
N LEU A 239 2.26 -18.76 -10.73
CA LEU A 239 3.34 -17.86 -10.36
C LEU A 239 4.53 -17.97 -11.29
N HIS A 240 5.20 -16.86 -11.50
CA HIS A 240 6.47 -16.88 -12.23
C HIS A 240 7.51 -17.73 -11.48
N PRO A 241 8.33 -18.50 -12.24
CA PRO A 241 9.28 -19.44 -11.63
C PRO A 241 10.40 -18.76 -10.86
N THR A 242 10.74 -17.50 -11.24
CA THR A 242 11.82 -16.75 -10.62
C THR A 242 11.42 -15.32 -10.25
N TRP A 243 12.21 -14.71 -9.37
CA TRP A 243 12.05 -13.31 -9.00
C TRP A 243 12.31 -12.36 -10.18
N GLU A 244 13.25 -12.70 -11.06
CA GLU A 244 13.57 -11.97 -12.27
C GLU A 244 12.41 -12.01 -13.28
N ALA A 245 11.78 -13.17 -13.45
CA ALA A 245 10.61 -13.31 -14.31
C ALA A 245 9.43 -12.46 -13.80
N THR A 246 9.23 -12.40 -12.47
CA THR A 246 8.25 -11.48 -11.85
C THR A 246 8.57 -10.02 -12.14
N ASN A 247 9.86 -9.62 -12.06
CA ASN A 247 10.27 -8.26 -12.37
C ASN A 247 10.01 -7.90 -13.82
N HIS A 248 10.35 -8.80 -14.74
CA HIS A 248 10.18 -8.62 -16.17
C HIS A 248 8.70 -8.44 -16.53
N SER A 249 7.83 -9.36 -16.06
CA SER A 249 6.38 -9.26 -16.27
C SER A 249 5.81 -7.96 -15.67
N TYR A 250 6.21 -7.59 -14.45
CA TYR A 250 5.77 -6.35 -13.85
C TYR A 250 6.16 -5.12 -14.68
N GLN A 251 7.39 -5.08 -15.21
CA GLN A 251 7.87 -3.98 -16.04
C GLN A 251 7.10 -3.89 -17.36
N HIS A 252 6.84 -5.03 -18.04
CA HIS A 252 6.05 -5.03 -19.26
C HIS A 252 4.62 -4.52 -19.04
N CYS A 253 3.96 -4.99 -17.98
CA CYS A 253 2.63 -4.49 -17.62
C CYS A 253 2.66 -2.99 -17.31
N LEU A 254 3.70 -2.53 -16.63
CA LEU A 254 3.89 -1.12 -16.29
C LEU A 254 4.09 -0.26 -17.56
N ASP A 255 4.91 -0.70 -18.48
CA ASP A 255 5.17 0.00 -19.75
C ASP A 255 3.90 0.11 -20.58
N LEU A 256 3.15 -0.99 -20.75
CA LEU A 256 1.85 -0.98 -21.43
C LEU A 256 0.89 0.06 -20.79
N LEU A 257 0.75 0.03 -19.48
CA LEU A 257 -0.17 0.94 -18.79
C LEU A 257 0.27 2.40 -18.87
N LEU A 258 1.57 2.69 -18.82
CA LEU A 258 2.09 4.04 -19.00
C LEU A 258 1.88 4.55 -20.42
N GLU A 259 2.02 3.70 -21.44
CA GLU A 259 1.70 4.04 -22.82
C GLU A 259 0.20 4.33 -23.04
N LEU A 260 -0.67 3.55 -22.39
CA LEU A 260 -2.11 3.82 -22.39
C LEU A 260 -2.45 5.17 -21.74
N VAL A 261 -1.84 5.48 -20.60
CA VAL A 261 -1.99 6.77 -19.92
C VAL A 261 -1.45 7.93 -20.77
N ALA A 262 -0.29 7.75 -21.40
CA ALA A 262 0.30 8.79 -22.27
C ALA A 262 -0.59 9.09 -23.48
N ARG A 263 -1.28 8.07 -24.01
CA ARG A 263 -2.23 8.23 -25.10
C ARG A 263 -3.50 8.98 -24.68
N ASP A 264 -4.09 8.59 -23.54
CA ASP A 264 -5.26 9.28 -22.95
C ASP A 264 -5.36 9.04 -21.44
N GLY A 265 -4.88 10.00 -20.65
CA GLY A 265 -4.92 9.98 -19.20
C GLY A 265 -6.34 10.13 -18.59
N GLN A 266 -7.35 10.46 -19.40
CA GLN A 266 -8.74 10.44 -18.94
C GLN A 266 -9.35 9.04 -19.04
N GLN A 267 -8.87 8.24 -19.98
CA GLN A 267 -9.35 6.88 -20.23
C GLN A 267 -8.58 5.80 -19.45
N CYS A 268 -7.36 6.11 -18.99
CA CYS A 268 -6.58 5.17 -18.20
C CYS A 268 -5.93 5.85 -16.99
N GLN A 269 -6.06 5.25 -15.82
CA GLN A 269 -5.44 5.70 -14.57
C GLN A 269 -4.67 4.57 -13.90
N LEU A 270 -3.48 4.87 -13.39
CA LEU A 270 -2.55 3.89 -12.86
C LEU A 270 -2.07 4.22 -11.44
N ILE A 271 -2.16 3.25 -10.53
CA ILE A 271 -1.44 3.25 -9.26
C ILE A 271 -0.28 2.28 -9.36
N VAL A 272 0.96 2.77 -9.35
CA VAL A 272 2.19 1.98 -9.26
C VAL A 272 2.38 1.56 -7.80
N ALA A 273 1.88 0.36 -7.46
CA ALA A 273 1.89 -0.14 -6.08
C ALA A 273 3.10 -1.06 -5.84
N SER A 274 4.25 -0.47 -5.53
CA SER A 274 5.50 -1.20 -5.33
C SER A 274 6.39 -0.57 -4.27
N HIS A 275 7.09 -1.42 -3.48
CA HIS A 275 8.19 -1.04 -2.60
C HIS A 275 9.56 -1.28 -3.25
N ASN A 276 9.60 -1.74 -4.50
CA ASN A 276 10.84 -2.02 -5.22
C ASN A 276 11.38 -0.77 -5.88
N GLU A 277 12.57 -0.33 -5.47
CA GLU A 277 13.21 0.88 -5.99
C GLU A 277 13.46 0.83 -7.50
N THR A 278 13.85 -0.33 -8.03
CA THR A 278 14.08 -0.51 -9.46
C THR A 278 12.80 -0.30 -10.26
N SER A 279 11.68 -0.87 -9.80
CA SER A 279 10.38 -0.66 -10.43
C SER A 279 9.90 0.79 -10.35
N VAL A 280 10.13 1.46 -9.21
CA VAL A 280 9.79 2.88 -9.04
C VAL A 280 10.67 3.76 -9.94
N SER A 281 11.98 3.51 -10.00
CA SER A 281 12.90 4.24 -10.89
C SER A 281 12.55 4.03 -12.36
N HIS A 282 12.16 2.82 -12.74
CA HIS A 282 11.69 2.52 -14.09
C HIS A 282 10.43 3.32 -14.44
N ALA A 283 9.44 3.34 -13.53
CA ALA A 283 8.22 4.12 -13.73
C ALA A 283 8.53 5.62 -13.92
N ILE A 284 9.39 6.18 -13.06
CA ILE A 284 9.80 7.59 -13.16
C ILE A 284 10.39 7.89 -14.53
N ARG A 285 11.37 7.09 -14.96
CA ARG A 285 12.03 7.26 -16.26
C ARG A 285 11.03 7.18 -17.41
N ARG A 286 10.14 6.18 -17.40
CA ARG A 286 9.12 6.01 -18.45
C ARG A 286 8.12 7.16 -18.46
N MET A 287 7.71 7.66 -17.29
CA MET A 287 6.87 8.86 -17.20
C MET A 287 7.55 10.09 -17.82
N GLU A 288 8.84 10.28 -17.57
CA GLU A 288 9.62 11.38 -18.16
C GLU A 288 9.75 11.22 -19.69
N GLU A 289 10.07 10.02 -20.19
CA GLU A 289 10.15 9.70 -21.61
C GLU A 289 8.82 9.94 -22.36
N LEU A 290 7.70 9.62 -21.72
CA LEU A 290 6.35 9.73 -22.28
C LEU A 290 5.68 11.08 -22.01
N GLY A 291 6.34 12.02 -21.31
CA GLY A 291 5.79 13.34 -20.98
C GLY A 291 4.62 13.29 -19.99
N ILE A 292 4.50 12.23 -19.17
CA ILE A 292 3.44 12.09 -18.17
C ILE A 292 3.74 12.99 -16.96
N ALA A 293 2.79 13.84 -16.58
CA ALA A 293 2.96 14.76 -15.46
C ALA A 293 3.12 14.03 -14.12
N LYS A 294 4.05 14.49 -13.27
CA LYS A 294 4.36 13.91 -11.95
C LYS A 294 3.17 13.92 -10.99
N ASP A 295 2.37 14.97 -11.02
CA ASP A 295 1.26 15.28 -10.12
C ASP A 295 -0.10 15.24 -10.81
N GLY A 296 -0.14 14.91 -12.09
CA GLY A 296 -1.26 15.05 -13.00
C GLY A 296 -2.47 14.15 -12.77
N GLY A 297 -2.43 13.29 -11.74
CA GLY A 297 -3.57 12.48 -11.33
C GLY A 297 -3.77 11.18 -12.12
N ALA A 298 -3.28 11.04 -13.35
CA ALA A 298 -3.42 9.82 -14.14
C ALA A 298 -2.48 8.70 -13.68
N VAL A 299 -1.27 9.06 -13.19
CA VAL A 299 -0.33 8.12 -12.58
C VAL A 299 0.00 8.55 -11.16
N CYS A 300 -0.10 7.64 -10.23
CA CYS A 300 0.38 7.86 -8.86
C CYS A 300 1.11 6.62 -8.32
N PHE A 301 1.94 6.85 -7.30
CA PHE A 301 2.63 5.79 -6.59
C PHE A 301 1.85 5.42 -5.32
N GLY A 302 1.83 4.13 -4.97
CA GLY A 302 1.17 3.62 -3.78
C GLY A 302 2.12 2.78 -2.93
N GLN A 303 2.26 3.12 -1.64
CA GLN A 303 3.09 2.36 -0.70
C GLN A 303 2.39 2.24 0.67
N LEU A 304 2.77 1.24 1.46
CA LEU A 304 2.24 1.05 2.81
C LEU A 304 2.86 2.06 3.79
N LEU A 305 2.07 2.52 4.76
CA LEU A 305 2.58 3.35 5.86
C LEU A 305 3.69 2.62 6.61
N GLY A 306 4.76 3.34 6.94
CA GLY A 306 5.86 2.82 7.75
C GLY A 306 6.83 1.88 7.03
N MET A 307 6.69 1.72 5.71
CA MET A 307 7.57 0.94 4.86
C MET A 307 8.08 1.79 3.69
N CYS A 308 9.31 1.56 3.29
CA CYS A 308 9.94 2.19 2.13
C CYS A 308 9.93 3.73 2.18
N ASP A 309 10.08 4.29 3.39
CA ASP A 309 9.93 5.73 3.61
C ASP A 309 11.02 6.54 2.92
N HIS A 310 12.21 5.98 2.69
CA HIS A 310 13.27 6.63 1.91
C HIS A 310 12.86 6.88 0.44
N VAL A 311 12.06 5.97 -0.14
CA VAL A 311 11.50 6.16 -1.50
C VAL A 311 10.32 7.09 -1.47
N SER A 312 9.36 6.87 -0.55
CA SER A 312 8.14 7.68 -0.45
C SER A 312 8.46 9.17 -0.25
N LEU A 313 9.36 9.47 0.70
CA LEU A 313 9.75 10.84 1.01
C LEU A 313 10.50 11.48 -0.16
N ALA A 314 11.36 10.72 -0.86
CA ALA A 314 12.06 11.23 -2.03
C ALA A 314 11.07 11.58 -3.17
N LEU A 315 10.09 10.71 -3.44
CA LEU A 315 9.03 10.97 -4.41
C LEU A 315 8.21 12.21 -4.04
N GLY A 316 7.78 12.31 -2.77
CA GLY A 316 6.99 13.44 -2.29
C GLY A 316 7.74 14.77 -2.38
N GLN A 317 9.03 14.78 -2.01
CA GLN A 317 9.87 15.99 -2.13
C GLN A 317 10.16 16.37 -3.59
N ALA A 318 10.17 15.40 -4.51
CA ALA A 318 10.31 15.63 -5.95
C ALA A 318 8.99 16.03 -6.65
N GLY A 319 7.87 16.08 -5.92
CA GLY A 319 6.58 16.49 -6.43
C GLY A 319 5.78 15.39 -7.14
N TYR A 320 6.18 14.13 -7.00
CA TYR A 320 5.39 13.02 -7.53
C TYR A 320 4.14 12.76 -6.67
N ALA A 321 3.04 12.34 -7.32
CA ALA A 321 1.83 11.89 -6.64
C ALA A 321 2.10 10.56 -5.93
N ILE A 322 2.49 10.60 -4.67
CA ILE A 322 2.74 9.41 -3.83
C ILE A 322 1.73 9.30 -2.70
N TYR A 323 1.04 8.17 -2.65
CA TYR A 323 0.07 7.84 -1.62
C TYR A 323 0.60 6.81 -0.64
N LYS A 324 0.40 7.07 0.66
CA LYS A 324 0.59 6.07 1.72
C LYS A 324 -0.75 5.43 2.06
N SER A 325 -0.86 4.12 1.87
CA SER A 325 -2.00 3.33 2.36
C SER A 325 -1.92 3.25 3.87
N ILE A 326 -2.91 3.86 4.54
CA ILE A 326 -2.92 4.04 5.99
C ILE A 326 -4.13 3.35 6.62
N PRO A 327 -3.95 2.17 7.21
CA PRO A 327 -4.97 1.54 8.02
C PRO A 327 -5.20 2.34 9.30
N TYR A 328 -6.41 2.32 9.82
CA TYR A 328 -6.77 2.96 11.10
C TYR A 328 -7.81 2.12 11.85
N GLY A 329 -7.93 2.30 13.15
CA GLY A 329 -8.87 1.59 13.99
C GLY A 329 -8.26 1.10 15.30
N ALA A 330 -9.03 0.38 16.12
CA ALA A 330 -8.55 -0.14 17.40
C ALA A 330 -7.40 -1.16 17.19
N VAL A 331 -6.52 -1.28 18.17
CA VAL A 331 -5.35 -2.18 18.09
C VAL A 331 -5.77 -3.61 17.75
N GLU A 332 -6.84 -4.08 18.41
CA GLU A 332 -7.35 -5.44 18.25
C GLU A 332 -7.87 -5.71 16.84
N ASP A 333 -8.53 -4.73 16.23
CA ASP A 333 -9.15 -4.86 14.91
C ASP A 333 -8.10 -4.81 13.79
N VAL A 334 -7.06 -3.99 13.98
CA VAL A 334 -6.02 -3.77 12.96
C VAL A 334 -4.91 -4.84 13.03
N LEU A 335 -4.72 -5.47 14.18
CA LEU A 335 -3.61 -6.40 14.41
C LEU A 335 -3.62 -7.63 13.47
N PRO A 336 -4.76 -8.30 13.20
CA PRO A 336 -4.82 -9.40 12.24
C PRO A 336 -4.36 -8.96 10.83
N TYR A 337 -4.79 -7.77 10.41
CA TYR A 337 -4.35 -7.16 9.15
C TYR A 337 -2.83 -6.98 9.12
N LEU A 338 -2.23 -6.41 10.19
CA LEU A 338 -0.78 -6.19 10.25
C LEU A 338 0.02 -7.49 10.21
N VAL A 339 -0.45 -8.53 10.89
CA VAL A 339 0.20 -9.85 10.89
C VAL A 339 0.22 -10.44 9.49
N ARG A 340 -0.92 -10.40 8.78
CA ARG A 340 -0.97 -10.89 7.39
C ARG A 340 -0.05 -10.11 6.47
N ARG A 341 -0.05 -8.78 6.55
CA ARG A 341 0.88 -7.94 5.76
C ARG A 341 2.34 -8.27 6.06
N ALA A 342 2.68 -8.53 7.33
CA ALA A 342 4.03 -8.96 7.70
C ALA A 342 4.40 -10.32 7.10
N GLN A 343 3.47 -11.27 7.06
CA GLN A 343 3.66 -12.59 6.47
C GLN A 343 3.83 -12.52 4.95
N GLU A 344 2.97 -11.77 4.25
CA GLU A 344 3.05 -11.61 2.80
C GLU A 344 4.32 -10.85 2.35
N ASN A 345 4.73 -9.85 3.12
CA ASN A 345 5.91 -9.05 2.81
C ASN A 345 7.24 -9.75 3.15
N GLN A 346 7.22 -10.98 3.67
CA GLN A 346 8.47 -11.75 3.88
C GLN A 346 9.25 -11.96 2.56
N SER A 347 8.58 -12.06 1.43
CA SER A 347 9.21 -12.16 0.10
C SER A 347 9.94 -10.86 -0.33
N VAL A 348 9.64 -9.72 0.31
CA VAL A 348 10.22 -8.38 0.00
C VAL A 348 11.41 -8.04 0.91
N LEU A 349 12.02 -9.02 1.59
CA LEU A 349 13.07 -8.84 2.59
C LEU A 349 14.31 -8.03 2.11
N GLN A 350 14.60 -8.00 0.82
CA GLN A 350 15.74 -7.23 0.29
C GLN A 350 15.55 -5.71 0.46
N GLY A 351 14.36 -5.19 0.14
CA GLY A 351 14.05 -3.77 0.35
C GLY A 351 14.08 -3.36 1.82
N ILE A 352 13.60 -4.23 2.71
CA ILE A 352 13.63 -4.02 4.17
C ILE A 352 15.08 -3.94 4.69
N ARG A 353 16.02 -4.71 4.13
CA ARG A 353 17.44 -4.66 4.54
C ARG A 353 18.05 -3.29 4.25
N LYS A 354 17.85 -2.77 3.03
CA LYS A 354 18.34 -1.45 2.65
C LYS A 354 17.74 -0.36 3.54
N GLU A 355 16.45 -0.35 3.73
CA GLU A 355 15.78 0.64 4.58
C GLU A 355 16.30 0.62 6.03
N ARG A 356 16.48 -0.56 6.63
CA ARG A 356 17.10 -0.68 7.97
C ARG A 356 18.49 -0.09 8.04
N ASP A 357 19.31 -0.31 7.01
CA ASP A 357 20.68 0.20 6.98
C ASP A 357 20.69 1.72 6.82
N LEU A 358 19.75 2.28 6.06
CA LEU A 358 19.56 3.72 5.93
C LEU A 358 19.08 4.35 7.26
N LEU A 359 18.11 3.76 7.93
CA LEU A 359 17.61 4.19 9.24
C LEU A 359 18.73 4.14 10.29
N ARG A 360 19.52 3.06 10.30
CA ARG A 360 20.65 2.91 11.22
C ARG A 360 21.72 3.98 10.98
N ARG A 361 22.08 4.21 9.71
CA ARG A 361 23.07 5.25 9.36
C ARG A 361 22.61 6.64 9.80
N GLU A 362 21.36 7.00 9.54
CA GLU A 362 20.84 8.31 9.94
C GLU A 362 20.76 8.45 11.48
N LEU A 363 20.38 7.39 12.20
CA LEU A 363 20.36 7.38 13.65
C LEU A 363 21.75 7.57 14.25
N TRP A 364 22.77 6.83 13.73
CA TRP A 364 24.16 6.99 14.15
C TRP A 364 24.70 8.39 13.81
N ARG A 365 24.38 8.92 12.65
CA ARG A 365 24.78 10.30 12.27
C ARG A 365 24.29 11.33 13.30
N ARG A 366 23.08 11.17 13.83
CA ARG A 366 22.52 12.06 14.87
C ARG A 366 23.18 11.86 16.22
N LEU A 367 23.47 10.62 16.60
CA LEU A 367 24.12 10.32 17.88
C LEU A 367 25.58 10.82 17.92
N LEU A 368 26.29 10.73 16.81
CA LEU A 368 27.69 11.17 16.70
C LEU A 368 27.84 12.68 16.50
N ARG A 369 26.84 13.38 15.97
CA ARG A 369 26.76 14.84 15.90
C ARG A 369 26.08 15.39 17.17
N ARG A 370 26.62 15.07 18.32
CA ARG A 370 26.28 15.85 19.54
C ARG A 370 26.86 17.25 19.39
N PRO A 371 26.10 18.33 19.83
CA PRO A 371 26.51 19.71 19.72
C PRO A 371 27.80 19.99 20.44
#